data_d097f64ea9eecec24fac59259f8cbf68
#
_entry.id   d097f64ea9eecec24fac59259f8cbf68
#
_cell.length_a   1.000
_cell.length_b   1.000
_cell.length_c   1.000
_cell.angle_alpha   90.00
_cell.angle_beta   90.00
_cell.angle_gamma   90.00
#
_symmetry.space_group_name_H-M   'P 1'
#
loop_
_entity.id
_entity.type
_entity.pdbx_description
1 polymer ?
#
loop_
_entity_poly.entity_id
_entity_poly.type
_entity_poly.pdbx_seq_one_letter_code
_entity_poly.pdbx_strand_id
1 'polypeptide(L)'
;MQSLSLTSNIALKKRFNSFFSYLRSTKRLVCVLLIMCFVPHWWLYADVSDKYRKLAKQAGSVYGVGAEKRILAWRKLIDDSRSLAIVDQLTQVNNFFNQMEFVDDMSLWGKEDYWATPIEFLGMQAGDCEDFTIAKYFTLRELGVPDEKLRLVYVKALKLNQHHMVLAYYHKPTSVPVLLDNLDKELKPASKRNDLLPIYSFNAENLWLSKEKGRGVLVGGSSRLSLWTDLNNRFNTMTN
;
A
#
# COMPACT_ATOMS: atom_id res chain seq x y z
N MET A 1 -4.09 4.48 -84.19
CA MET A 1 -3.41 5.02 -82.97
C MET A 1 -4.42 5.61 -82.04
N GLN A 2 -5.29 4.79 -81.32
CA GLN A 2 -6.26 5.29 -80.32
C GLN A 2 -6.66 4.27 -79.25
N SER A 3 -5.85 3.25 -78.92
CA SER A 3 -6.20 2.24 -77.92
C SER A 3 -5.33 2.21 -76.68
N LEU A 4 -4.32 3.10 -76.52
CA LEU A 4 -3.36 3.09 -75.40
C LEU A 4 -3.67 4.12 -74.26
N SER A 5 -4.67 4.99 -74.45
CA SER A 5 -4.96 6.05 -73.43
C SER A 5 -6.06 5.70 -72.42
N LEU A 6 -6.90 4.70 -72.70
CA LEU A 6 -8.01 4.34 -71.75
C LEU A 6 -7.57 3.42 -70.64
N THR A 7 -6.58 2.57 -70.81
CA THR A 7 -6.14 1.59 -69.82
C THR A 7 -5.30 2.23 -68.67
N SER A 8 -4.56 3.30 -68.96
CA SER A 8 -3.77 4.03 -68.00
C SER A 8 -4.65 4.80 -67.00
N ASN A 9 -5.75 5.37 -67.45
CA ASN A 9 -6.66 6.13 -66.58
C ASN A 9 -7.46 5.25 -65.60
N ILE A 10 -7.80 4.02 -65.97
CA ILE A 10 -8.52 3.08 -65.10
C ILE A 10 -7.57 2.55 -63.97
N ALA A 11 -6.31 2.28 -64.34
CA ALA A 11 -5.30 1.83 -63.33
C ALA A 11 -4.96 2.91 -62.30
N LEU A 12 -4.83 4.18 -62.74
CA LEU A 12 -4.61 5.31 -61.84
C LEU A 12 -5.80 5.53 -60.88
N LYS A 13 -7.03 5.46 -61.42
CA LYS A 13 -8.26 5.66 -60.61
C LYS A 13 -8.45 4.54 -59.57
N LYS A 14 -8.10 3.29 -59.90
CA LYS A 14 -8.10 2.18 -58.93
C LYS A 14 -7.03 2.34 -57.84
N ARG A 15 -5.82 2.78 -58.15
CA ARG A 15 -4.76 3.06 -57.17
C ARG A 15 -5.13 4.23 -56.25
N PHE A 16 -5.74 5.28 -56.78
CA PHE A 16 -6.18 6.43 -55.98
C PHE A 16 -7.30 6.05 -55.00
N ASN A 17 -8.29 5.27 -55.45
CA ASN A 17 -9.37 4.80 -54.58
C ASN A 17 -8.89 3.83 -53.47
N SER A 18 -7.91 2.97 -53.76
CA SER A 18 -7.28 2.07 -52.78
C SER A 18 -6.50 2.86 -51.72
N PHE A 19 -5.79 3.93 -52.11
CA PHE A 19 -5.06 4.78 -51.19
C PHE A 19 -5.99 5.56 -50.22
N PHE A 20 -7.11 6.10 -50.73
CA PHE A 20 -8.12 6.79 -49.90
C PHE A 20 -8.89 5.83 -48.98
N SER A 21 -9.11 4.58 -49.36
CA SER A 21 -9.73 3.57 -48.53
C SER A 21 -8.78 3.16 -47.38
N TYR A 22 -7.48 3.06 -47.67
CA TYR A 22 -6.44 2.78 -46.67
C TYR A 22 -6.30 3.94 -45.65
N LEU A 23 -6.31 5.19 -46.10
CA LEU A 23 -6.29 6.39 -45.24
C LEU A 23 -7.55 6.52 -44.39
N ARG A 24 -8.74 6.12 -44.87
CA ARG A 24 -9.96 6.06 -44.07
C ARG A 24 -9.90 4.98 -43.01
N SER A 25 -9.29 3.82 -43.31
CA SER A 25 -9.11 2.73 -42.34
C SER A 25 -8.11 3.09 -41.26
N THR A 26 -6.98 3.70 -41.62
CA THR A 26 -5.95 4.13 -40.63
C THR A 26 -6.44 5.28 -39.75
N LYS A 27 -7.21 6.24 -40.28
CA LYS A 27 -7.84 7.30 -39.44
C LYS A 27 -8.84 6.73 -38.45
N ARG A 28 -9.64 5.74 -38.84
CA ARG A 28 -10.56 5.04 -37.90
C ARG A 28 -9.79 4.25 -36.84
N LEU A 29 -8.70 3.57 -37.20
CA LEU A 29 -7.85 2.84 -36.27
C LEU A 29 -7.15 3.80 -35.28
N VAL A 30 -6.63 4.92 -35.78
CA VAL A 30 -5.99 5.95 -34.95
C VAL A 30 -7.02 6.61 -33.99
N CYS A 31 -8.24 6.90 -34.47
CA CYS A 31 -9.30 7.41 -33.61
C CYS A 31 -9.73 6.39 -32.54
N VAL A 32 -9.82 5.10 -32.89
CA VAL A 32 -10.15 4.04 -31.88
C VAL A 32 -9.02 3.85 -30.89
N LEU A 33 -7.75 3.91 -31.32
CA LEU A 33 -6.58 3.85 -30.42
C LEU A 33 -6.47 5.10 -29.54
N LEU A 34 -6.79 6.30 -30.04
CA LEU A 34 -6.82 7.52 -29.24
C LEU A 34 -7.98 7.54 -28.24
N ILE A 35 -9.13 6.94 -28.57
CA ILE A 35 -10.25 6.81 -27.63
C ILE A 35 -9.94 5.77 -26.54
N MET A 36 -9.20 4.68 -26.85
CA MET A 36 -8.74 3.73 -25.83
C MET A 36 -7.69 4.30 -24.87
N CYS A 37 -6.90 5.32 -25.29
CA CYS A 37 -5.96 6.01 -24.40
C CYS A 37 -6.62 7.05 -23.48
N PHE A 38 -7.90 7.40 -23.73
CA PHE A 38 -8.69 8.28 -22.88
C PHE A 38 -9.76 7.49 -22.10
N VAL A 39 -9.36 6.40 -21.41
CA VAL A 39 -10.15 5.92 -20.28
C VAL A 39 -9.93 6.95 -19.18
N PRO A 40 -10.92 7.76 -18.84
CA PRO A 40 -10.68 8.83 -17.88
C PRO A 40 -10.33 8.19 -16.53
N HIS A 41 -9.18 8.53 -15.98
CA HIS A 41 -8.65 8.03 -14.70
C HIS A 41 -9.65 8.18 -13.53
N TRP A 42 -10.66 9.03 -13.67
CA TRP A 42 -11.72 9.23 -12.67
C TRP A 42 -12.60 7.99 -12.43
N TRP A 43 -12.73 7.08 -13.41
CA TRP A 43 -13.45 5.82 -13.21
C TRP A 43 -12.75 4.89 -12.22
N LEU A 44 -11.41 4.84 -12.26
CA LEU A 44 -10.61 4.08 -11.30
C LEU A 44 -10.71 4.67 -9.88
N TYR A 45 -10.71 5.99 -9.77
CA TYR A 45 -10.90 6.66 -8.48
C TYR A 45 -12.32 6.51 -7.90
N ALA A 46 -13.35 6.49 -8.75
CA ALA A 46 -14.73 6.25 -8.34
C ALA A 46 -14.90 4.85 -7.75
N ASP A 47 -14.36 3.82 -8.40
CA ASP A 47 -14.44 2.43 -7.95
C ASP A 47 -13.72 2.22 -6.60
N VAL A 48 -12.49 2.73 -6.48
CA VAL A 48 -11.73 2.66 -5.22
C VAL A 48 -12.46 3.39 -4.08
N SER A 49 -13.08 4.56 -4.35
CA SER A 49 -13.88 5.29 -3.36
C SER A 49 -15.10 4.49 -2.90
N ASP A 50 -15.77 3.79 -3.79
CA ASP A 50 -16.96 2.98 -3.47
C ASP A 50 -16.58 1.73 -2.64
N LYS A 51 -15.46 1.10 -2.93
CA LYS A 51 -14.90 0.01 -2.13
C LYS A 51 -14.70 0.47 -0.67
N TYR A 52 -14.04 1.61 -0.44
CA TYR A 52 -13.80 2.11 0.91
C TYR A 52 -15.08 2.56 1.62
N ARG A 53 -16.07 3.10 0.91
CA ARG A 53 -17.41 3.38 1.48
C ARG A 53 -18.11 2.11 1.94
N LYS A 54 -18.02 1.04 1.16
CA LYS A 54 -18.58 -0.27 1.55
C LYS A 54 -17.86 -0.82 2.79
N LEU A 55 -16.53 -0.82 2.80
CA LEU A 55 -15.73 -1.23 3.96
C LEU A 55 -16.06 -0.41 5.21
N ALA A 56 -16.20 0.91 5.07
CA ALA A 56 -16.54 1.80 6.18
C ALA A 56 -17.91 1.44 6.78
N LYS A 57 -18.93 1.22 5.93
CA LYS A 57 -20.25 0.79 6.38
C LYS A 57 -20.22 -0.57 7.07
N GLN A 58 -19.47 -1.53 6.52
CA GLN A 58 -19.29 -2.84 7.15
C GLN A 58 -18.61 -2.73 8.52
N ALA A 59 -17.52 -1.95 8.62
CA ALA A 59 -16.87 -1.68 9.90
C ALA A 59 -17.83 -0.97 10.86
N GLY A 60 -18.64 -0.01 10.37
CA GLY A 60 -19.66 0.67 11.15
C GLY A 60 -20.73 -0.26 11.71
N SER A 61 -21.13 -1.30 10.97
CA SER A 61 -22.11 -2.28 11.44
C SER A 61 -21.54 -3.22 12.52
N VAL A 62 -20.23 -3.47 12.52
CA VAL A 62 -19.54 -4.37 13.46
C VAL A 62 -19.05 -3.62 14.70
N TYR A 63 -18.40 -2.47 14.49
CA TYR A 63 -17.67 -1.72 15.54
C TYR A 63 -18.33 -0.37 15.89
N GLY A 64 -19.49 -0.06 15.29
CA GLY A 64 -20.22 1.18 15.54
C GLY A 64 -19.85 2.35 14.62
N VAL A 65 -20.64 3.43 14.68
CA VAL A 65 -20.54 4.60 13.79
C VAL A 65 -19.16 5.28 13.84
N GLY A 66 -18.47 5.22 14.96
CA GLY A 66 -17.11 5.72 15.09
C GLY A 66 -16.12 5.02 14.15
N ALA A 67 -16.26 3.71 13.96
CA ALA A 67 -15.45 2.92 13.05
C ALA A 67 -15.64 3.35 11.59
N GLU A 68 -16.89 3.55 11.16
CA GLU A 68 -17.18 4.06 9.81
C GLU A 68 -16.43 5.37 9.55
N LYS A 69 -16.49 6.31 10.47
CA LYS A 69 -15.81 7.61 10.37
C LYS A 69 -14.28 7.44 10.29
N ARG A 70 -13.69 6.54 11.08
CA ARG A 70 -12.23 6.31 11.08
C ARG A 70 -11.74 5.67 9.78
N ILE A 71 -12.50 4.73 9.20
CA ILE A 71 -12.17 4.13 7.88
C ILE A 71 -12.25 5.19 6.78
N LEU A 72 -13.26 6.06 6.78
CA LEU A 72 -13.36 7.16 5.82
C LEU A 72 -12.23 8.19 6.00
N ALA A 73 -11.85 8.50 7.24
CA ALA A 73 -10.70 9.37 7.53
C ALA A 73 -9.38 8.74 7.07
N TRP A 74 -9.21 7.43 7.25
CA TRP A 74 -8.06 6.68 6.72
C TRP A 74 -8.00 6.75 5.19
N ARG A 75 -9.13 6.57 4.50
CA ARG A 75 -9.17 6.73 3.04
C ARG A 75 -8.79 8.15 2.62
N LYS A 76 -9.34 9.16 3.31
CA LYS A 76 -8.99 10.56 3.04
C LYS A 76 -7.49 10.83 3.26
N LEU A 77 -6.89 10.29 4.33
CA LEU A 77 -5.45 10.36 4.56
C LEU A 77 -4.67 9.83 3.34
N ILE A 78 -5.04 8.64 2.82
CA ILE A 78 -4.38 8.04 1.66
C ILE A 78 -4.50 8.95 0.44
N ASP A 79 -5.70 9.48 0.16
CA ASP A 79 -5.93 10.35 -1.01
C ASP A 79 -5.15 11.67 -0.91
N ASP A 80 -5.19 12.32 0.25
CA ASP A 80 -4.49 13.58 0.49
C ASP A 80 -2.95 13.41 0.45
N SER A 81 -2.45 12.23 0.82
CA SER A 81 -1.01 11.98 0.92
C SER A 81 -0.37 11.47 -0.39
N ARG A 82 -1.13 11.07 -1.40
CA ARG A 82 -0.58 10.47 -2.64
C ARG A 82 0.44 11.35 -3.36
N SER A 83 0.24 12.66 -3.38
CA SER A 83 1.11 13.61 -4.06
C SER A 83 2.22 14.20 -3.18
N LEU A 84 2.26 13.85 -1.90
CA LEU A 84 3.25 14.36 -0.97
C LEU A 84 4.62 13.72 -1.16
N ALA A 85 5.67 14.44 -0.75
CA ALA A 85 7.00 13.88 -0.61
C ALA A 85 7.00 12.73 0.41
N ILE A 86 7.89 11.74 0.22
CA ILE A 86 7.92 10.54 1.07
C ILE A 86 8.01 10.85 2.57
N VAL A 87 8.80 11.86 2.96
CA VAL A 87 8.95 12.24 4.38
C VAL A 87 7.63 12.72 4.97
N ASP A 88 6.84 13.47 4.19
CA ASP A 88 5.52 13.93 4.59
C ASP A 88 4.52 12.77 4.65
N GLN A 89 4.56 11.83 3.69
CA GLN A 89 3.75 10.61 3.74
C GLN A 89 4.02 9.81 5.02
N LEU A 90 5.29 9.56 5.35
CA LEU A 90 5.70 8.87 6.58
C LEU A 90 5.17 9.60 7.83
N THR A 91 5.29 10.93 7.84
CA THR A 91 4.84 11.78 8.96
C THR A 91 3.32 11.73 9.12
N GLN A 92 2.56 11.90 8.03
CA GLN A 92 1.10 11.86 8.07
C GLN A 92 0.58 10.50 8.53
N VAL A 93 1.14 9.42 7.98
CA VAL A 93 0.75 8.05 8.34
C VAL A 93 1.08 7.75 9.81
N ASN A 94 2.28 8.11 10.27
CA ASN A 94 2.68 7.91 11.66
C ASN A 94 1.76 8.67 12.63
N ASN A 95 1.50 9.95 12.35
CA ASN A 95 0.67 10.81 13.18
C ASN A 95 -0.78 10.33 13.23
N PHE A 96 -1.33 9.85 12.10
CA PHE A 96 -2.70 9.37 12.03
C PHE A 96 -2.93 8.17 12.94
N PHE A 97 -2.12 7.13 12.82
CA PHE A 97 -2.28 5.94 13.63
C PHE A 97 -1.90 6.15 15.09
N ASN A 98 -0.93 7.02 15.38
CA ASN A 98 -0.55 7.35 16.77
C ASN A 98 -1.61 8.13 17.55
N GLN A 99 -2.81 8.36 16.98
CA GLN A 99 -3.99 8.86 17.70
C GLN A 99 -4.84 7.73 18.29
N MET A 100 -4.60 6.47 17.90
CA MET A 100 -5.31 5.32 18.46
C MET A 100 -4.83 5.04 19.88
N GLU A 101 -5.67 4.35 20.64
CA GLU A 101 -5.36 3.96 22.02
C GLU A 101 -4.48 2.71 22.03
N PHE A 102 -3.52 2.65 22.97
CA PHE A 102 -2.73 1.44 23.21
C PHE A 102 -3.47 0.54 24.20
N VAL A 103 -3.85 -0.65 23.76
CA VAL A 103 -4.51 -1.68 24.58
C VAL A 103 -3.91 -3.03 24.20
N ASP A 104 -3.55 -3.84 25.20
CA ASP A 104 -3.01 -5.18 24.97
C ASP A 104 -4.07 -6.14 24.41
N ASP A 105 -3.61 -7.15 23.69
CA ASP A 105 -4.45 -8.13 23.00
C ASP A 105 -5.37 -8.92 23.94
N MET A 106 -4.89 -9.30 25.12
CA MET A 106 -5.70 -10.03 26.08
C MET A 106 -6.91 -9.21 26.50
N SER A 107 -6.70 -7.91 26.73
CA SER A 107 -7.77 -6.98 27.12
C SER A 107 -8.72 -6.66 25.97
N LEU A 108 -8.18 -6.54 24.74
CA LEU A 108 -8.95 -6.10 23.58
C LEU A 108 -9.66 -7.27 22.85
N TRP A 109 -8.97 -8.40 22.69
CA TRP A 109 -9.40 -9.54 21.86
C TRP A 109 -9.63 -10.82 22.66
N GLY A 110 -9.23 -10.87 23.96
CA GLY A 110 -9.24 -12.08 24.77
C GLY A 110 -8.27 -13.15 24.27
N LYS A 111 -7.19 -12.74 23.60
CA LYS A 111 -6.14 -13.60 23.03
C LYS A 111 -4.78 -13.14 23.51
N GLU A 112 -3.81 -14.06 23.60
CA GLU A 112 -2.44 -13.72 24.05
C GLU A 112 -1.66 -12.92 22.99
N ASP A 113 -1.95 -13.16 21.70
CA ASP A 113 -1.26 -12.53 20.56
C ASP A 113 -2.23 -12.53 19.35
N TYR A 114 -2.63 -11.36 18.88
CA TYR A 114 -3.59 -11.17 17.80
C TYR A 114 -3.22 -9.97 16.93
N TRP A 115 -2.69 -10.22 15.77
CA TRP A 115 -2.36 -9.16 14.82
C TRP A 115 -3.60 -8.68 14.08
N ALA A 116 -4.13 -7.51 14.47
CA ALA A 116 -5.31 -6.94 13.86
C ALA A 116 -5.02 -6.41 12.44
N THR A 117 -5.99 -6.60 11.55
CA THR A 117 -5.96 -5.91 10.25
C THR A 117 -6.14 -4.39 10.46
N PRO A 118 -5.74 -3.53 9.50
CA PRO A 118 -5.99 -2.09 9.61
C PRO A 118 -7.47 -1.74 9.83
N ILE A 119 -8.39 -2.57 9.32
CA ILE A 119 -9.83 -2.38 9.48
C ILE A 119 -10.28 -2.70 10.90
N GLU A 120 -9.80 -3.80 11.48
CA GLU A 120 -10.07 -4.18 12.87
C GLU A 120 -9.49 -3.17 13.85
N PHE A 121 -8.21 -2.78 13.66
CA PHE A 121 -7.54 -1.78 14.47
C PHE A 121 -8.28 -0.42 14.47
N LEU A 122 -8.63 0.09 13.28
CA LEU A 122 -9.44 1.30 13.17
C LEU A 122 -10.87 1.08 13.67
N GLY A 123 -11.40 -0.12 13.55
CA GLY A 123 -12.69 -0.51 14.08
C GLY A 123 -12.76 -0.35 15.59
N MET A 124 -11.80 -0.92 16.30
CA MET A 124 -11.70 -0.86 17.75
C MET A 124 -11.18 0.48 18.28
N GLN A 125 -10.49 1.29 17.44
CA GLN A 125 -9.76 2.50 17.82
C GLN A 125 -8.62 2.23 18.81
N ALA A 126 -8.23 0.99 18.96
CA ALA A 126 -7.27 0.53 19.95
C ALA A 126 -6.53 -0.71 19.40
N GLY A 127 -5.35 -0.96 19.92
CA GLY A 127 -4.51 -2.11 19.62
C GLY A 127 -3.16 -1.98 20.29
N ASP A 128 -2.30 -2.97 20.11
CA ASP A 128 -0.95 -2.93 20.64
C ASP A 128 0.12 -2.61 19.58
N CYS A 129 1.40 -2.83 19.86
CA CYS A 129 2.49 -2.29 19.04
C CYS A 129 2.52 -2.84 17.60
N GLU A 130 2.16 -4.09 17.40
CA GLU A 130 2.09 -4.69 16.07
C GLU A 130 0.95 -4.12 15.24
N ASP A 131 -0.21 -3.85 15.83
CA ASP A 131 -1.37 -3.28 15.14
C ASP A 131 -1.06 -1.90 14.59
N PHE A 132 -0.41 -1.04 15.38
CA PHE A 132 0.10 0.25 14.91
C PHE A 132 1.08 0.08 13.74
N THR A 133 2.01 -0.86 13.87
CA THR A 133 3.06 -1.09 12.87
C THR A 133 2.49 -1.65 11.57
N ILE A 134 1.58 -2.62 11.67
CA ILE A 134 0.88 -3.26 10.54
C ILE A 134 0.02 -2.24 9.80
N ALA A 135 -0.77 -1.43 10.51
CA ALA A 135 -1.63 -0.43 9.90
C ALA A 135 -0.82 0.64 9.14
N LYS A 136 0.30 1.10 9.70
CA LYS A 136 1.25 2.00 9.03
C LYS A 136 1.85 1.36 7.77
N TYR A 137 2.28 0.09 7.87
CA TYR A 137 2.84 -0.65 6.74
C TYR A 137 1.85 -0.74 5.57
N PHE A 138 0.63 -1.26 5.79
CA PHE A 138 -0.36 -1.39 4.72
C PHE A 138 -0.76 -0.04 4.11
N THR A 139 -0.83 1.01 4.92
CA THR A 139 -1.13 2.36 4.44
C THR A 139 -0.03 2.91 3.52
N LEU A 140 1.24 2.74 3.89
CA LEU A 140 2.36 3.14 3.04
C LEU A 140 2.44 2.30 1.76
N ARG A 141 2.11 1.00 1.83
CA ARG A 141 1.97 0.15 0.64
C ARG A 141 0.86 0.66 -0.30
N GLU A 142 -0.29 1.05 0.24
CA GLU A 142 -1.40 1.64 -0.53
C GLU A 142 -1.03 3.01 -1.13
N LEU A 143 -0.16 3.77 -0.50
CA LEU A 143 0.44 5.01 -1.02
C LEU A 143 1.48 4.76 -2.13
N GLY A 144 1.80 3.49 -2.43
CA GLY A 144 2.75 3.10 -3.48
C GLY A 144 4.20 3.00 -3.01
N VAL A 145 4.46 3.01 -1.71
CA VAL A 145 5.82 2.75 -1.20
C VAL A 145 6.20 1.29 -1.50
N PRO A 146 7.29 1.03 -2.21
CA PRO A 146 7.72 -0.33 -2.54
C PRO A 146 7.99 -1.19 -1.31
N ASP A 147 7.63 -2.49 -1.37
CA ASP A 147 7.76 -3.43 -0.25
C ASP A 147 9.20 -3.56 0.25
N GLU A 148 10.17 -3.59 -0.65
CA GLU A 148 11.59 -3.68 -0.34
C GLU A 148 12.14 -2.48 0.46
N LYS A 149 11.38 -1.38 0.54
CA LYS A 149 11.70 -0.20 1.36
C LYS A 149 11.10 -0.25 2.75
N LEU A 150 10.23 -1.20 3.04
CA LEU A 150 9.53 -1.31 4.31
C LEU A 150 9.91 -2.60 5.03
N ARG A 151 10.07 -2.54 6.35
CA ARG A 151 10.19 -3.72 7.21
C ARG A 151 9.46 -3.49 8.52
N LEU A 152 8.63 -4.44 8.89
CA LEU A 152 8.15 -4.58 10.26
C LEU A 152 9.30 -5.19 11.06
N VAL A 153 9.71 -4.53 12.14
CA VAL A 153 10.89 -4.92 12.92
C VAL A 153 10.46 -5.25 14.34
N TYR A 154 10.63 -6.51 14.73
CA TYR A 154 10.43 -6.96 16.10
C TYR A 154 11.70 -6.66 16.90
N VAL A 155 11.54 -5.94 18.00
CA VAL A 155 12.63 -5.40 18.80
C VAL A 155 12.41 -5.70 20.28
N LYS A 156 13.49 -5.65 21.06
CA LYS A 156 13.41 -5.51 22.51
C LYS A 156 13.52 -4.03 22.86
N ALA A 157 12.49 -3.44 23.49
CA ALA A 157 12.52 -2.10 24.05
C ALA A 157 13.25 -2.17 25.39
N LEU A 158 14.52 -1.76 25.42
CA LEU A 158 15.45 -2.01 26.53
C LEU A 158 15.01 -1.32 27.81
N LYS A 159 14.52 -0.08 27.72
CA LYS A 159 14.07 0.70 28.89
C LYS A 159 12.82 0.12 29.57
N LEU A 160 11.92 -0.45 28.76
CA LEU A 160 10.68 -1.07 29.23
C LEU A 160 10.85 -2.56 29.56
N ASN A 161 11.98 -3.15 29.13
CA ASN A 161 12.24 -4.59 29.20
C ASN A 161 11.14 -5.44 28.52
N GLN A 162 10.49 -4.92 27.48
CA GLN A 162 9.37 -5.56 26.78
C GLN A 162 9.69 -5.78 25.30
N HIS A 163 9.02 -6.74 24.68
CA HIS A 163 9.00 -6.87 23.24
C HIS A 163 8.16 -5.74 22.63
N HIS A 164 8.54 -5.33 21.43
CA HIS A 164 7.92 -4.21 20.75
C HIS A 164 8.06 -4.37 19.24
N MET A 165 7.20 -3.72 18.47
CA MET A 165 7.28 -3.72 17.01
C MET A 165 7.27 -2.29 16.47
N VAL A 166 8.13 -2.01 15.49
CA VAL A 166 8.23 -0.72 14.82
C VAL A 166 8.30 -0.91 13.29
N LEU A 167 7.86 0.08 12.53
CA LEU A 167 8.03 0.09 11.09
C LEU A 167 9.30 0.84 10.70
N ALA A 168 10.15 0.19 9.90
CA ALA A 168 11.39 0.75 9.37
C ALA A 168 11.22 1.07 7.88
N TYR A 169 11.48 2.33 7.49
CA TYR A 169 11.54 2.78 6.11
C TYR A 169 12.98 2.98 5.65
N TYR A 170 13.36 2.34 4.56
CA TYR A 170 14.68 2.43 3.92
C TYR A 170 14.62 3.28 2.65
N HIS A 171 15.24 4.46 2.65
CA HIS A 171 15.33 5.27 1.42
C HIS A 171 16.07 4.51 0.30
N LYS A 172 17.19 3.90 0.64
CA LYS A 172 17.98 2.99 -0.22
C LYS A 172 18.24 1.69 0.55
N PRO A 173 18.46 0.56 -0.15
CA PRO A 173 18.75 -0.69 0.52
C PRO A 173 19.89 -0.64 1.55
N THR A 174 20.87 0.26 1.42
CA THR A 174 22.03 0.40 2.33
C THR A 174 21.92 1.54 3.34
N SER A 175 20.81 2.33 3.31
CA SER A 175 20.65 3.45 4.25
C SER A 175 20.27 2.99 5.65
N VAL A 176 20.59 3.83 6.64
CA VAL A 176 19.97 3.72 7.97
C VAL A 176 18.49 4.03 7.82
N PRO A 177 17.58 3.14 8.27
CA PRO A 177 16.15 3.37 8.13
C PRO A 177 15.66 4.46 9.08
N VAL A 178 14.56 5.10 8.68
CA VAL A 178 13.73 5.93 9.56
C VAL A 178 12.69 5.02 10.20
N LEU A 179 12.49 5.15 11.51
CA LEU A 179 11.53 4.38 12.28
C LEU A 179 10.24 5.17 12.51
N LEU A 180 9.12 4.48 12.31
CA LEU A 180 7.78 4.90 12.70
C LEU A 180 7.37 4.05 13.91
N ASP A 181 7.04 4.70 14.99
CA ASP A 181 6.80 4.07 16.29
C ASP A 181 5.55 4.67 16.97
N ASN A 182 4.92 3.95 17.87
CA ASN A 182 3.84 4.45 18.71
C ASN A 182 4.32 4.89 20.10
N LEU A 183 5.44 4.35 20.58
CA LEU A 183 6.06 4.76 21.86
C LEU A 183 6.83 6.08 21.71
N ASP A 184 7.64 6.21 20.67
CA ASP A 184 8.31 7.46 20.31
C ASP A 184 7.69 7.97 19.01
N LYS A 185 6.75 8.91 19.15
CA LYS A 185 5.93 9.40 18.02
C LYS A 185 6.70 10.22 16.99
N GLU A 186 7.95 10.60 17.29
CA GLU A 186 8.80 11.34 16.38
C GLU A 186 9.50 10.39 15.39
N LEU A 187 9.54 10.77 14.12
CA LEU A 187 10.31 10.02 13.12
C LEU A 187 11.81 10.16 13.39
N LYS A 188 12.46 9.07 13.71
CA LYS A 188 13.90 9.04 14.03
C LYS A 188 14.65 8.01 13.20
N PRO A 189 15.89 8.31 12.80
CA PRO A 189 16.75 7.28 12.22
C PRO A 189 17.06 6.21 13.28
N ALA A 190 17.14 4.94 12.87
CA ALA A 190 17.42 3.82 13.75
C ALA A 190 18.72 4.01 14.57
N SER A 191 19.70 4.73 14.03
CA SER A 191 20.95 5.07 14.73
C SER A 191 20.75 5.98 15.96
N LYS A 192 19.57 6.60 16.11
CA LYS A 192 19.20 7.42 17.27
C LYS A 192 18.29 6.68 18.25
N ARG A 193 17.96 5.43 17.97
CA ARG A 193 17.08 4.57 18.79
C ARG A 193 17.88 3.46 19.47
N ASN A 194 18.85 3.88 20.32
CA ASN A 194 19.67 2.96 21.11
C ASN A 194 18.89 2.22 22.21
N ASP A 195 17.65 2.62 22.43
CA ASP A 195 16.67 1.98 23.32
C ASP A 195 16.03 0.73 22.70
N LEU A 196 16.23 0.48 21.40
CA LEU A 196 15.65 -0.65 20.68
C LEU A 196 16.74 -1.63 20.22
N LEU A 197 16.60 -2.90 20.57
CA LEU A 197 17.46 -3.99 20.11
C LEU A 197 16.69 -4.86 19.11
N PRO A 198 17.03 -4.82 17.80
CA PRO A 198 16.34 -5.62 16.78
C PRO A 198 16.58 -7.13 16.97
N ILE A 199 15.51 -7.91 16.84
CA ILE A 199 15.52 -9.38 16.95
C ILE A 199 15.35 -10.01 15.58
N TYR A 200 14.25 -9.68 14.88
CA TYR A 200 14.01 -10.06 13.50
C TYR A 200 13.21 -8.97 12.77
N SER A 201 13.15 -9.04 11.45
CA SER A 201 12.32 -8.16 10.65
C SER A 201 11.71 -8.92 9.47
N PHE A 202 10.60 -8.44 8.95
CA PHE A 202 9.94 -9.03 7.79
C PHE A 202 9.19 -7.97 6.98
N ASN A 203 8.79 -8.35 5.78
CA ASN A 203 7.86 -7.61 4.93
C ASN A 203 6.88 -8.61 4.27
N ALA A 204 6.20 -8.25 3.17
CA ALA A 204 5.26 -9.15 2.51
C ALA A 204 5.89 -10.49 2.11
N GLU A 205 7.14 -10.50 1.67
CA GLU A 205 7.78 -11.66 1.05
C GLU A 205 8.84 -12.32 1.92
N ASN A 206 9.60 -11.54 2.67
CA ASN A 206 10.88 -11.95 3.24
C ASN A 206 10.91 -11.83 4.76
N LEU A 207 11.70 -12.71 5.40
CA LEU A 207 12.00 -12.74 6.83
C LEU A 207 13.53 -12.71 7.03
N TRP A 208 13.99 -11.80 7.90
CA TRP A 208 15.41 -11.64 8.27
C TRP A 208 15.59 -11.76 9.77
N LEU A 209 16.61 -12.49 10.20
CA LEU A 209 17.12 -12.45 11.58
C LEU A 209 18.12 -11.32 11.73
N SER A 210 18.00 -10.53 12.78
CA SER A 210 18.95 -9.46 13.09
C SER A 210 20.29 -10.03 13.54
N LYS A 211 21.40 -9.38 13.12
CA LYS A 211 22.75 -9.62 13.67
C LYS A 211 23.24 -8.34 14.32
N GLU A 212 24.14 -8.43 15.29
CA GLU A 212 24.61 -7.34 16.14
C GLU A 212 25.07 -6.06 15.40
N LYS A 213 25.43 -6.15 14.12
CA LYS A 213 25.76 -4.98 13.29
C LYS A 213 25.30 -5.23 11.85
N GLY A 214 24.10 -4.75 11.50
CA GLY A 214 23.68 -4.77 10.10
C GLY A 214 22.21 -5.16 9.85
N ARG A 215 21.88 -5.41 8.57
CA ARG A 215 20.52 -5.60 8.04
C ARG A 215 19.84 -6.91 8.39
N GLY A 216 20.47 -7.75 9.15
CA GLY A 216 20.02 -9.10 9.35
C GLY A 216 20.36 -10.03 8.16
N VAL A 217 20.17 -11.32 8.36
CA VAL A 217 20.37 -12.37 7.37
C VAL A 217 19.02 -12.88 6.94
N LEU A 218 18.78 -12.93 5.63
CA LEU A 218 17.59 -13.55 5.05
C LEU A 218 17.54 -15.03 5.45
N VAL A 219 16.45 -15.43 6.11
CA VAL A 219 16.26 -16.80 6.61
C VAL A 219 15.07 -17.52 5.96
N GLY A 220 14.34 -16.84 5.09
CA GLY A 220 13.23 -17.42 4.34
C GLY A 220 12.13 -16.41 4.02
N GLY A 221 10.97 -16.94 3.64
CA GLY A 221 9.76 -16.16 3.40
C GLY A 221 9.03 -15.80 4.70
N SER A 222 8.31 -14.68 4.69
CA SER A 222 7.46 -14.22 5.79
C SER A 222 6.25 -15.14 6.06
N SER A 223 5.88 -15.99 5.10
CA SER A 223 4.86 -17.04 5.27
C SER A 223 5.14 -18.04 6.39
N ARG A 224 6.36 -18.05 6.92
CA ARG A 224 6.75 -18.82 8.12
C ARG A 224 6.17 -18.22 9.42
N LEU A 225 5.72 -16.98 9.38
CA LEU A 225 5.03 -16.31 10.49
C LEU A 225 3.52 -16.58 10.37
N SER A 226 2.98 -17.45 11.22
CA SER A 226 1.57 -17.86 11.16
C SER A 226 0.61 -16.69 11.37
N LEU A 227 0.91 -15.78 12.31
CA LEU A 227 0.12 -14.58 12.56
C LEU A 227 0.08 -13.64 11.36
N TRP A 228 1.21 -13.45 10.66
CA TRP A 228 1.28 -12.67 9.42
C TRP A 228 0.43 -13.29 8.31
N THR A 229 0.48 -14.60 8.18
CA THR A 229 -0.31 -15.33 7.17
C THR A 229 -1.81 -15.23 7.47
N ASP A 230 -2.21 -15.44 8.73
CA ASP A 230 -3.60 -15.31 9.17
C ASP A 230 -4.15 -13.88 8.92
N LEU A 231 -3.39 -12.86 9.36
CA LEU A 231 -3.73 -11.46 9.12
C LEU A 231 -3.94 -11.15 7.63
N ASN A 232 -3.03 -11.58 6.75
CA ASN A 232 -3.16 -11.34 5.31
C ASN A 232 -4.40 -12.02 4.73
N ASN A 233 -4.72 -13.24 5.16
CA ASN A 233 -5.93 -13.95 4.72
C ASN A 233 -7.20 -13.21 5.15
N ARG A 234 -7.27 -12.73 6.40
CA ARG A 234 -8.40 -11.92 6.90
C ARG A 234 -8.51 -10.59 6.16
N PHE A 235 -7.40 -9.87 5.98
CA PHE A 235 -7.39 -8.60 5.28
C PHE A 235 -7.83 -8.73 3.82
N ASN A 236 -7.34 -9.74 3.10
CA ASN A 236 -7.78 -10.03 1.73
C ASN A 236 -9.28 -10.35 1.65
N THR A 237 -9.80 -11.13 2.60
CA THR A 237 -11.24 -11.44 2.66
C THR A 237 -12.10 -10.20 2.89
N MET A 238 -11.64 -9.27 3.72
CA MET A 238 -12.35 -8.01 3.99
C MET A 238 -12.31 -7.04 2.81
N THR A 239 -11.26 -7.09 1.99
CA THR A 239 -11.00 -6.09 0.95
C THR A 239 -11.34 -6.54 -0.46
N ASN A 240 -11.69 -7.77 -0.70
CA ASN A 240 -12.20 -8.32 -1.97
C ASN A 240 -13.73 -8.36 -1.97
#